data_b0c16bb7b7a053ec13ca9a5de23e53f5
#
_entry.id   b0c16bb7b7a053ec13ca9a5de23e53f5
#
_cell.length_a   1.000
_cell.length_b   1.000
_cell.length_c   1.000
_cell.angle_alpha   90.00
_cell.angle_beta   90.00
_cell.angle_gamma   90.00
#
_symmetry.space_group_name_H-M   'P 1'
#
loop_
_entity.id
_entity.type
_entity.pdbx_description
1 polymer ?
#
loop_
_entity_poly.entity_id
_entity_poly.type
_entity_poly.pdbx_seq_one_letter_code
_entity_poly.pdbx_strand_id
1 'polypeptide(L)'
;MKTPLQCLSGTLALAAVLAGCVNQQQQDIQLVDDFKRNTAGQYRSDSGAQLFIAPVRSRMVTDESMYIELHDANGIFGRLLDLKVSADGKKVLQLALTFTQEGQWRNLRENPELFTALLPKDVRPAGSCDIQPAEDHNSVSYSCGGSKPEVFTRQ
;
A
#
# COMPACT_ATOMS: atom_id res chain seq x y z
N MET A 1 -24.78 2.14 -61.13
CA MET A 1 -24.87 3.01 -59.94
C MET A 1 -24.77 2.15 -58.71
N LYS A 2 -23.61 2.14 -58.05
CA LYS A 2 -23.35 1.35 -56.83
C LYS A 2 -23.05 2.33 -55.69
N THR A 3 -23.94 2.40 -54.72
CA THR A 3 -23.74 3.17 -53.49
C THR A 3 -22.88 2.36 -52.51
N PRO A 4 -21.86 2.92 -51.93
CA PRO A 4 -21.08 2.21 -50.91
C PRO A 4 -21.72 2.37 -49.53
N LEU A 5 -22.06 1.26 -48.92
CA LEU A 5 -22.38 1.15 -47.50
C LEU A 5 -21.05 1.00 -46.75
N GLN A 6 -20.48 2.06 -46.28
CA GLN A 6 -19.36 2.06 -45.34
C GLN A 6 -19.58 3.19 -44.36
N CYS A 7 -20.08 2.86 -43.18
CA CYS A 7 -19.90 3.59 -41.91
C CYS A 7 -20.74 2.94 -40.82
N LEU A 8 -20.26 1.86 -40.20
CA LEU A 8 -20.85 1.33 -38.94
C LEU A 8 -19.88 0.49 -38.11
N SER A 9 -18.56 0.63 -38.32
CA SER A 9 -17.58 -0.17 -37.55
C SER A 9 -16.80 0.61 -36.48
N GLY A 10 -17.00 1.92 -36.33
CA GLY A 10 -16.19 2.75 -35.48
C GLY A 10 -16.67 2.90 -34.04
N THR A 11 -17.96 2.73 -33.79
CA THR A 11 -18.55 3.04 -32.46
C THR A 11 -18.49 1.88 -31.45
N LEU A 12 -18.49 0.64 -31.94
CA LEU A 12 -18.42 -0.53 -31.06
C LEU A 12 -17.03 -0.77 -30.44
N ALA A 13 -15.96 -0.41 -31.15
CA ALA A 13 -14.60 -0.57 -30.65
C ALA A 13 -14.26 0.40 -29.49
N LEU A 14 -14.78 1.63 -29.54
CA LEU A 14 -14.54 2.63 -28.50
C LEU A 14 -15.26 2.27 -27.18
N ALA A 15 -16.47 1.73 -27.26
CA ALA A 15 -17.22 1.29 -26.08
C ALA A 15 -16.57 0.10 -25.36
N ALA A 16 -15.96 -0.83 -26.10
CA ALA A 16 -15.26 -1.97 -25.52
C ALA A 16 -13.97 -1.58 -24.79
N VAL A 17 -13.24 -0.57 -25.32
CA VAL A 17 -12.01 -0.06 -24.67
C VAL A 17 -12.34 0.68 -23.37
N LEU A 18 -13.39 1.49 -23.36
CA LEU A 18 -13.82 2.22 -22.15
C LEU A 18 -14.33 1.26 -21.05
N ALA A 19 -15.09 0.24 -21.41
CA ALA A 19 -15.56 -0.77 -20.46
C ALA A 19 -14.39 -1.59 -19.87
N GLY A 20 -13.37 -1.89 -20.64
CA GLY A 20 -12.15 -2.56 -20.18
C GLY A 20 -11.36 -1.72 -19.17
N CYS A 21 -11.18 -0.42 -19.42
CA CYS A 21 -10.47 0.49 -18.51
C CYS A 21 -11.19 0.67 -17.17
N VAL A 22 -12.52 0.82 -17.19
CA VAL A 22 -13.33 0.94 -15.95
C VAL A 22 -13.25 -0.33 -15.12
N ASN A 23 -13.27 -1.50 -15.74
CA ASN A 23 -13.19 -2.78 -15.04
C ASN A 23 -11.80 -2.99 -14.39
N GLN A 24 -10.72 -2.61 -15.07
CA GLN A 24 -9.37 -2.69 -14.53
C GLN A 24 -9.20 -1.77 -13.32
N GLN A 25 -9.61 -0.52 -13.42
CA GLN A 25 -9.51 0.44 -12.30
C GLN A 25 -10.27 -0.04 -11.06
N GLN A 26 -11.43 -0.65 -11.24
CA GLN A 26 -12.22 -1.20 -10.12
C GLN A 26 -11.53 -2.41 -9.47
N GLN A 27 -10.89 -3.26 -10.28
CA GLN A 27 -10.10 -4.39 -9.77
C GLN A 27 -8.87 -3.91 -8.99
N ASP A 28 -8.18 -2.87 -9.47
CA ASP A 28 -7.02 -2.29 -8.80
C ASP A 28 -7.39 -1.72 -7.42
N ILE A 29 -8.51 -0.98 -7.34
CA ILE A 29 -9.03 -0.45 -6.07
C ILE A 29 -9.34 -1.61 -5.10
N GLN A 30 -10.02 -2.63 -5.57
CA GLN A 30 -10.37 -3.79 -4.73
C GLN A 30 -9.13 -4.52 -4.21
N LEU A 31 -8.11 -4.70 -5.05
CA LEU A 31 -6.86 -5.34 -4.66
C LEU A 31 -6.15 -4.59 -3.53
N VAL A 32 -6.10 -3.26 -3.60
CA VAL A 32 -5.50 -2.43 -2.55
C VAL A 32 -6.34 -2.45 -1.27
N ASP A 33 -7.66 -2.37 -1.38
CA ASP A 33 -8.56 -2.42 -0.22
C ASP A 33 -8.50 -3.78 0.50
N ASP A 34 -8.42 -4.87 -0.24
CA ASP A 34 -8.25 -6.21 0.32
C ASP A 34 -6.88 -6.34 1.01
N PHE A 35 -5.81 -5.83 0.39
CA PHE A 35 -4.50 -5.79 1.01
C PHE A 35 -4.51 -5.01 2.33
N LYS A 36 -5.06 -3.80 2.37
CA LYS A 36 -5.17 -2.97 3.57
C LYS A 36 -5.95 -3.68 4.69
N ARG A 37 -7.07 -4.29 4.34
CA ARG A 37 -7.93 -5.01 5.29
C ARG A 37 -7.23 -6.23 5.88
N ASN A 38 -6.53 -6.98 5.06
CA ASN A 38 -5.89 -8.25 5.46
C ASN A 38 -4.59 -8.03 6.23
N THR A 39 -3.92 -6.87 6.06
CA THR A 39 -2.65 -6.56 6.71
C THR A 39 -2.77 -5.61 7.89
N ALA A 40 -3.85 -4.82 8.02
CA ALA A 40 -4.00 -3.91 9.14
C ALA A 40 -4.14 -4.68 10.47
N GLY A 41 -3.39 -4.27 11.50
CA GLY A 41 -3.44 -4.92 12.81
C GLY A 41 -2.20 -4.70 13.67
N GLN A 42 -2.20 -5.38 14.79
CA GLN A 42 -1.05 -5.46 15.71
C GLN A 42 -0.56 -6.90 15.74
N TYR A 43 0.75 -7.06 15.67
CA TYR A 43 1.39 -8.35 15.51
C TYR A 43 2.62 -8.45 16.41
N ARG A 44 3.02 -9.69 16.69
CA ARG A 44 4.26 -10.00 17.43
C ARG A 44 5.00 -11.14 16.75
N SER A 45 6.32 -11.04 16.68
CA SER A 45 7.18 -12.13 16.22
C SER A 45 7.65 -13.01 17.38
N ASP A 46 8.21 -14.17 17.06
CA ASP A 46 8.82 -15.08 18.04
C ASP A 46 10.04 -14.45 18.72
N SER A 47 10.73 -13.52 18.05
CA SER A 47 11.83 -12.73 18.64
C SER A 47 11.37 -11.71 19.69
N GLY A 48 10.05 -11.50 19.82
CA GLY A 48 9.44 -10.51 20.71
C GLY A 48 9.27 -9.13 20.06
N ALA A 49 9.66 -8.94 18.80
CA ALA A 49 9.40 -7.70 18.08
C ALA A 49 7.89 -7.48 17.88
N GLN A 50 7.46 -6.22 17.88
CA GLN A 50 6.08 -5.83 17.68
C GLN A 50 5.95 -5.05 16.37
N LEU A 51 4.91 -5.36 15.59
CA LEU A 51 4.61 -4.70 14.33
C LEU A 51 3.19 -4.16 14.38
N PHE A 52 3.06 -2.87 14.12
CA PHE A 52 1.77 -2.20 13.97
C PHE A 52 1.60 -1.75 12.52
N ILE A 53 0.45 -2.06 11.92
CA ILE A 53 0.10 -1.70 10.54
C ILE A 53 -1.29 -1.09 10.54
N ALA A 54 -1.43 0.12 9.99
CA ALA A 54 -2.72 0.81 9.90
C ALA A 54 -2.89 1.55 8.57
N PRO A 55 -4.08 1.54 7.97
CA PRO A 55 -4.40 2.43 6.86
C PRO A 55 -4.39 3.88 7.36
N VAL A 56 -3.79 4.77 6.60
CA VAL A 56 -3.72 6.20 6.91
C VAL A 56 -3.98 7.03 5.66
N ARG A 57 -4.33 8.30 5.85
CA ARG A 57 -4.44 9.27 4.76
C ARG A 57 -3.28 10.26 4.85
N SER A 58 -2.56 10.40 3.76
CA SER A 58 -1.45 11.37 3.67
C SER A 58 -1.48 12.05 2.31
N ARG A 59 -1.27 13.37 2.31
CA ARG A 59 -1.13 14.16 1.07
C ARG A 59 0.20 13.91 0.36
N MET A 60 1.11 13.22 1.01
CA MET A 60 2.47 12.95 0.50
C MET A 60 2.53 11.78 -0.44
N VAL A 61 1.54 10.91 -0.37
CA VAL A 61 1.37 9.72 -1.18
C VAL A 61 -0.03 9.74 -1.79
N THR A 62 -0.32 8.83 -2.67
CA THR A 62 -1.69 8.63 -3.18
C THR A 62 -2.67 8.40 -2.03
N ASP A 63 -3.96 8.49 -2.27
CA ASP A 63 -4.99 8.24 -1.24
C ASP A 63 -4.87 6.83 -0.63
N GLU A 64 -4.08 5.97 -1.25
CA GLU A 64 -3.84 4.60 -0.84
C GLU A 64 -2.52 4.47 -0.08
N SER A 65 -2.58 4.63 1.24
CA SER A 65 -1.40 4.59 2.09
C SER A 65 -1.61 3.83 3.39
N MET A 66 -0.52 3.32 3.94
CA MET A 66 -0.47 2.68 5.25
C MET A 66 0.69 3.22 6.07
N TYR A 67 0.54 3.20 7.37
CA TYR A 67 1.60 3.43 8.32
C TYR A 67 2.05 2.12 8.94
N ILE A 68 3.36 1.93 9.06
CA ILE A 68 3.98 0.80 9.74
C ILE A 68 4.85 1.33 10.88
N GLU A 69 4.77 0.67 12.01
CA GLU A 69 5.65 0.89 13.14
C GLU A 69 6.19 -0.45 13.63
N LEU A 70 7.51 -0.62 13.56
CA LEU A 70 8.23 -1.79 14.06
C LEU A 70 8.95 -1.42 15.34
N HIS A 71 8.73 -2.19 16.39
CA HIS A 71 9.47 -2.14 17.64
C HIS A 71 10.31 -3.41 17.77
N ASP A 72 11.62 -3.29 17.73
CA ASP A 72 12.54 -4.41 17.89
C ASP A 72 13.68 -4.07 18.89
N ALA A 73 14.66 -4.95 19.00
CA ALA A 73 15.81 -4.76 19.89
C ALA A 73 16.67 -3.52 19.54
N ASN A 74 16.57 -3.02 18.30
CA ASN A 74 17.35 -1.87 17.82
C ASN A 74 16.59 -0.55 18.02
N GLY A 75 15.30 -0.60 18.34
CA GLY A 75 14.49 0.58 18.60
C GLY A 75 13.12 0.55 17.96
N ILE A 76 12.59 1.73 17.68
CA ILE A 76 11.27 1.91 17.05
C ILE A 76 11.47 2.58 15.69
N PHE A 77 10.87 2.00 14.65
CA PHE A 77 10.98 2.44 13.27
C PHE A 77 9.61 2.67 12.68
N GLY A 78 9.33 3.91 12.29
CA GLY A 78 8.11 4.28 11.60
C GLY A 78 8.33 4.46 10.10
N ARG A 79 7.39 4.00 9.28
CA ARG A 79 7.40 4.19 7.82
C ARG A 79 6.00 4.49 7.31
N LEU A 80 5.93 5.35 6.31
CA LEU A 80 4.72 5.55 5.51
C LEU A 80 4.87 4.72 4.23
N LEU A 81 3.84 3.97 3.87
CA LEU A 81 3.80 3.20 2.62
C LEU A 81 2.89 3.87 1.61
N ASP A 82 3.40 4.09 0.42
CA ASP A 82 2.62 4.40 -0.78
C ASP A 82 2.29 3.07 -1.49
N LEU A 83 1.00 2.78 -1.63
CA LEU A 83 0.51 1.54 -2.22
C LEU A 83 0.18 1.76 -3.69
N LYS A 84 0.71 0.92 -4.56
CA LYS A 84 0.43 0.94 -6.00
C LYS A 84 0.17 -0.46 -6.51
N VAL A 85 -0.71 -0.58 -7.48
CA VAL A 85 -0.89 -1.86 -8.17
C VAL A 85 0.24 -2.04 -9.19
N SER A 86 0.79 -3.25 -9.28
CA SER A 86 1.79 -3.61 -10.28
C SER A 86 1.22 -3.50 -11.69
N ALA A 87 2.07 -3.32 -12.69
CA ALA A 87 1.65 -3.15 -14.09
C ALA A 87 0.84 -4.33 -14.65
N ASP A 88 1.02 -5.53 -14.09
CA ASP A 88 0.24 -6.73 -14.43
C ASP A 88 -1.08 -6.88 -13.64
N GLY A 89 -1.39 -5.93 -12.74
CA GLY A 89 -2.62 -5.93 -11.95
C GLY A 89 -2.70 -7.02 -10.87
N LYS A 90 -1.58 -7.68 -10.52
CA LYS A 90 -1.60 -8.87 -9.65
C LYS A 90 -1.09 -8.66 -8.24
N LYS A 91 -0.35 -7.58 -7.99
CA LYS A 91 0.32 -7.33 -6.72
C LYS A 91 0.16 -5.89 -6.26
N VAL A 92 0.16 -5.70 -4.96
CA VAL A 92 0.30 -4.37 -4.34
C VAL A 92 1.78 -4.10 -4.07
N LEU A 93 2.34 -3.13 -4.76
CA LEU A 93 3.69 -2.61 -4.53
C LEU A 93 3.65 -1.67 -3.32
N GLN A 94 4.63 -1.80 -2.44
CA GLN A 94 4.69 -1.08 -1.17
C GLN A 94 5.96 -0.24 -1.15
N LEU A 95 5.86 1.01 -1.61
CA LEU A 95 6.97 1.95 -1.64
C LEU A 95 7.10 2.63 -0.28
N ALA A 96 8.24 2.43 0.38
CA ALA A 96 8.47 2.97 1.71
C ALA A 96 8.99 4.39 1.69
N LEU A 97 8.43 5.25 2.55
CA LEU A 97 8.93 6.56 2.90
C LEU A 97 9.34 6.55 4.38
N THR A 98 10.53 7.07 4.68
CA THR A 98 10.98 7.31 6.06
C THR A 98 10.89 8.79 6.40
N PHE A 99 10.77 9.10 7.69
CA PHE A 99 10.70 10.48 8.17
C PHE A 99 12.10 11.10 8.23
N THR A 100 12.21 12.39 7.91
CA THR A 100 13.49 13.11 7.85
C THR A 100 13.97 13.54 9.22
N GLN A 101 13.06 13.71 10.19
CA GLN A 101 13.38 14.06 11.57
C GLN A 101 13.12 12.87 12.47
N GLU A 102 14.13 12.52 13.26
CA GLU A 102 14.01 11.45 14.25
C GLU A 102 12.92 11.79 15.28
N GLY A 103 12.03 10.84 15.53
CA GLY A 103 10.94 11.02 16.47
C GLY A 103 9.72 11.78 15.95
N GLN A 104 9.76 12.36 14.76
CA GLN A 104 8.62 13.06 14.16
C GLN A 104 7.36 12.20 14.09
N TRP A 105 7.52 10.91 13.91
CA TRP A 105 6.44 9.93 13.77
C TRP A 105 5.92 9.36 15.10
N ARG A 106 6.61 9.59 16.23
CA ARG A 106 6.25 8.97 17.53
C ARG A 106 4.82 9.22 17.98
N ASN A 107 4.26 10.38 17.61
CA ASN A 107 2.88 10.72 17.97
C ASN A 107 1.88 10.39 16.85
N LEU A 108 2.32 9.94 15.68
CA LEU A 108 1.45 9.71 14.52
C LEU A 108 0.50 8.53 14.75
N ARG A 109 0.93 7.51 15.47
CA ARG A 109 0.09 6.34 15.79
C ARG A 109 -1.11 6.73 16.65
N GLU A 110 -0.90 7.63 17.63
CA GLU A 110 -1.94 8.09 18.55
C GLU A 110 -2.79 9.21 17.94
N ASN A 111 -2.25 9.91 16.95
CA ASN A 111 -2.87 11.06 16.29
C ASN A 111 -2.82 10.90 14.76
N PRO A 112 -3.60 9.98 14.20
CA PRO A 112 -3.52 9.64 12.76
C PRO A 112 -3.89 10.81 11.84
N GLU A 113 -4.58 11.83 12.32
CA GLU A 113 -4.86 13.04 11.57
C GLU A 113 -3.59 13.83 11.20
N LEU A 114 -2.50 13.67 11.95
CA LEU A 114 -1.22 14.33 11.68
C LEU A 114 -0.58 13.84 10.37
N PHE A 115 -0.93 12.66 9.87
CA PHE A 115 -0.46 12.21 8.56
C PHE A 115 -0.89 13.12 7.42
N THR A 116 -2.03 13.81 7.55
CA THR A 116 -2.51 14.79 6.56
C THR A 116 -1.71 16.08 6.55
N ALA A 117 -1.00 16.37 7.62
CA ALA A 117 -0.18 17.59 7.79
C ALA A 117 1.26 17.41 7.30
N LEU A 118 1.67 16.20 6.93
CA LEU A 118 3.02 15.94 6.40
C LEU A 118 3.27 16.73 5.12
N LEU A 119 4.48 17.26 4.99
CA LEU A 119 4.96 17.98 3.82
C LEU A 119 6.07 17.17 3.10
N PRO A 120 6.38 17.47 1.82
CA PRO A 120 7.43 16.78 1.07
C PRO A 120 8.80 16.72 1.77
N LYS A 121 9.14 17.75 2.54
CA LYS A 121 10.38 17.84 3.30
C LYS A 121 10.44 16.90 4.51
N ASP A 122 9.28 16.41 4.98
CA ASP A 122 9.17 15.61 6.19
C ASP A 122 9.40 14.12 5.94
N VAL A 123 9.40 13.70 4.68
CA VAL A 123 9.60 12.31 4.26
C VAL A 123 10.62 12.21 3.13
N ARG A 124 11.23 11.03 3.00
CA ARG A 124 12.14 10.69 1.90
C ARG A 124 11.96 9.23 1.50
N PRO A 125 12.20 8.86 0.23
CA PRO A 125 12.19 7.48 -0.20
C PRO A 125 13.12 6.60 0.63
N ALA A 126 12.66 5.41 0.99
CA ALA A 126 13.39 4.42 1.79
C ALA A 126 13.34 3.01 1.18
N GLY A 127 13.18 2.91 -0.13
CA GLY A 127 13.07 1.65 -0.85
C GLY A 127 11.66 1.09 -0.84
N SER A 128 11.56 -0.23 -0.76
CA SER A 128 10.29 -0.96 -0.72
C SER A 128 10.19 -1.82 0.53
N CYS A 129 8.96 -2.08 0.95
CA CYS A 129 8.64 -3.14 1.88
C CYS A 129 7.96 -4.30 1.14
N ASP A 130 8.00 -5.46 1.74
CA ASP A 130 7.25 -6.64 1.30
C ASP A 130 6.49 -7.18 2.51
N ILE A 131 5.18 -6.92 2.54
CA ILE A 131 4.26 -7.42 3.54
C ILE A 131 3.34 -8.41 2.85
N GLN A 132 3.33 -9.64 3.31
CA GLN A 132 2.54 -10.73 2.76
C GLN A 132 1.63 -11.27 3.86
N PRO A 133 0.30 -11.07 3.79
CA PRO A 133 -0.61 -11.72 4.72
C PRO A 133 -0.64 -13.22 4.44
N ALA A 134 -0.72 -14.04 5.49
CA ALA A 134 -1.02 -15.47 5.36
C ALA A 134 -2.47 -15.68 4.90
N GLU A 135 -2.78 -16.85 4.36
CA GLU A 135 -4.12 -17.17 3.86
C GLU A 135 -5.20 -17.10 4.95
N ASP A 136 -4.85 -17.43 6.18
CA ASP A 136 -5.74 -17.35 7.35
C ASP A 136 -5.85 -15.95 7.96
N HIS A 137 -5.09 -14.98 7.43
CA HIS A 137 -5.00 -13.59 7.91
C HIS A 137 -4.57 -13.43 9.38
N ASN A 138 -4.02 -14.49 10.00
CA ASN A 138 -3.56 -14.47 11.39
C ASN A 138 -2.09 -14.11 11.53
N SER A 139 -1.35 -14.07 10.44
CA SER A 139 0.05 -13.65 10.43
C SER A 139 0.39 -12.88 9.16
N VAL A 140 1.50 -12.16 9.25
CA VAL A 140 2.11 -11.48 8.11
C VAL A 140 3.60 -11.80 8.07
N SER A 141 4.13 -12.01 6.88
CA SER A 141 5.57 -11.95 6.63
C SER A 141 5.94 -10.50 6.32
N TYR A 142 6.96 -9.98 6.96
CA TYR A 142 7.40 -8.59 6.83
C TYR A 142 8.87 -8.49 6.54
N SER A 143 9.23 -7.70 5.54
CA SER A 143 10.60 -7.23 5.30
C SER A 143 10.58 -5.83 4.70
N CYS A 144 11.60 -5.02 4.99
CA CYS A 144 11.79 -3.70 4.41
C CYS A 144 13.25 -3.43 4.13
N GLY A 145 13.56 -2.75 3.03
CA GLY A 145 14.91 -2.32 2.70
C GLY A 145 15.89 -3.49 2.49
N GLY A 146 15.39 -4.65 2.05
CA GLY A 146 16.21 -5.84 1.79
C GLY A 146 16.56 -6.66 3.04
N SER A 147 15.93 -6.39 4.19
CA SER A 147 16.04 -7.25 5.38
C SER A 147 15.49 -8.65 5.08
N LYS A 148 15.92 -9.64 5.89
CA LYS A 148 15.30 -10.98 5.82
C LYS A 148 13.84 -10.89 6.26
N PRO A 149 12.93 -11.62 5.58
CA PRO A 149 11.55 -11.72 6.02
C PRO A 149 11.44 -12.30 7.44
N GLU A 150 10.62 -11.69 8.25
CA GLU A 150 10.25 -12.17 9.59
C GLU A 150 8.73 -12.36 9.66
N VAL A 151 8.29 -13.41 10.34
CA VAL A 151 6.86 -13.71 10.52
C VAL A 151 6.37 -13.11 11.82
N PHE A 152 5.25 -12.41 11.74
CA PHE A 152 4.56 -11.77 12.85
C PHE A 152 3.14 -12.32 12.95
N THR A 153 2.75 -12.76 14.14
CA THR A 153 1.43 -13.30 14.44
C THR A 153 0.53 -12.22 15.04
N ARG A 154 -0.73 -12.17 14.63
CA ARG A 154 -1.71 -11.19 15.10
C ARG A 154 -1.97 -11.34 16.60
N GLN A 155 -2.07 -10.22 17.28
CA GLN A 155 -2.38 -10.14 18.70
C GLN A 155 -3.89 -10.09 18.94
#